data_52e6ecb119102508dec8e4ed69e6f8b2
#
_entry.id   52e6ecb119102508dec8e4ed69e6f8b2
#
_cell.length_a   1.000
_cell.length_b   1.000
_cell.length_c   1.000
_cell.angle_alpha   90.00
_cell.angle_beta   90.00
_cell.angle_gamma   90.00
#
_symmetry.space_group_name_H-M   'P 1'
#
loop_
_entity.id
_entity.type
_entity.pdbx_description
1 polymer ?
#
loop_
_entity_poly.entity_id
_entity_poly.type
_entity_poly.pdbx_seq_one_letter_code
_entity_poly.pdbx_strand_id
1 'polypeptide(L)'
;MARIELTDSGVLFNEELHEYWLGEKQLSGIREVLRRQLYPNMYTAIPKRILEMAADYGTSVHKSIEVFQKNWINDGTQELQDFIRICKENNLIHEASEYTVTDGKNWASNIDQVFRSGDDTFIIADVKTYSKMTPEKQELARYQLSCYAMFLEQQVKGAKVDRLYIIH
;
A
#
# COMPACT_ATOMS: atom_id res chain seq x y z
N MET A 1 -17.41 -16.99 14.47
CA MET A 1 -16.09 -16.68 15.09
C MET A 1 -16.09 -15.21 15.47
N ALA A 2 -15.26 -14.80 16.44
CA ALA A 2 -15.16 -13.38 16.76
C ALA A 2 -14.43 -12.67 15.60
N ARG A 3 -14.89 -11.46 15.25
CA ARG A 3 -14.26 -10.61 14.24
C ARG A 3 -12.83 -10.28 14.66
N ILE A 4 -11.87 -10.47 13.76
CA ILE A 4 -10.47 -10.13 13.98
C ILE A 4 -10.26 -8.65 13.64
N GLU A 5 -9.69 -7.90 14.58
CA GLU A 5 -9.34 -6.50 14.38
C GLU A 5 -7.87 -6.35 13.97
N LEU A 6 -7.58 -5.36 13.14
CA LEU A 6 -6.21 -5.01 12.77
C LEU A 6 -5.45 -4.50 14.00
N THR A 7 -4.21 -4.94 14.16
CA THR A 7 -3.35 -4.56 15.27
C THR A 7 -2.29 -3.55 14.83
N ASP A 8 -1.89 -2.66 15.74
CA ASP A 8 -0.77 -1.76 15.50
C ASP A 8 0.53 -2.56 15.34
N SER A 9 1.33 -2.20 14.35
CA SER A 9 2.63 -2.82 14.08
C SER A 9 3.71 -2.45 15.13
N GLY A 10 3.51 -1.36 15.87
CA GLY A 10 4.54 -0.73 16.71
C GLY A 10 5.63 -0.01 15.91
N VAL A 11 5.52 0.03 14.58
CA VAL A 11 6.47 0.73 13.71
C VAL A 11 6.08 2.19 13.58
N LEU A 12 7.00 3.09 13.86
CA LEU A 12 6.87 4.52 13.57
C LEU A 12 7.26 4.76 12.11
N PHE A 13 6.36 5.31 11.33
CA PHE A 13 6.61 5.72 9.96
C PHE A 13 6.82 7.23 9.88
N ASN A 14 8.01 7.64 9.42
CA ASN A 14 8.29 9.03 9.09
C ASN A 14 7.97 9.27 7.60
N GLU A 15 6.88 9.98 7.34
CA GLU A 15 6.37 10.23 5.99
C GLU A 15 7.33 11.12 5.16
N GLU A 16 7.94 12.14 5.78
CA GLU A 16 8.85 13.08 5.08
C GLU A 16 10.14 12.40 4.60
N LEU A 17 10.72 11.55 5.46
CA LEU A 17 11.97 10.82 5.16
C LEU A 17 11.71 9.44 4.56
N HIS A 18 10.45 9.00 4.55
CA HIS A 18 10.04 7.66 4.14
C HIS A 18 10.81 6.56 4.90
N GLU A 19 10.90 6.72 6.21
CA GLU A 19 11.63 5.83 7.10
C GLU A 19 10.72 5.09 8.06
N TYR A 20 11.08 3.84 8.35
CA TYR A 20 10.37 2.97 9.29
C TYR A 20 11.26 2.68 10.49
N TRP A 21 10.73 2.84 11.70
CA TRP A 21 11.46 2.62 12.94
C TRP A 21 10.69 1.71 13.89
N LEU A 22 11.33 0.62 14.34
CA LEU A 22 10.81 -0.26 15.39
C LEU A 22 11.68 -0.08 16.64
N GLY A 23 11.18 0.70 17.61
CA GLY A 23 12.00 1.21 18.71
C GLY A 23 13.16 2.05 18.15
N GLU A 24 14.39 1.66 18.48
CA GLU A 24 15.62 2.34 18.01
C GLU A 24 16.16 1.76 16.69
N LYS A 25 15.52 0.71 16.16
CA LYS A 25 15.98 0.04 14.93
C LYS A 25 15.27 0.60 13.71
N GLN A 26 16.05 1.09 12.75
CA GLN A 26 15.53 1.43 11.43
C GLN A 26 15.31 0.15 10.61
N LEU A 27 14.13 0.05 10.01
CA LEU A 27 13.73 -1.04 9.12
C LEU A 27 13.83 -0.60 7.66
N SER A 28 14.09 -1.53 6.75
CA SER A 28 14.10 -1.26 5.32
C SER A 28 12.68 -1.31 4.75
N GLY A 29 12.33 -0.35 3.91
CA GLY A 29 11.08 -0.39 3.14
C GLY A 29 11.10 -1.51 2.10
N ILE A 30 10.18 -2.50 2.21
CA ILE A 30 10.21 -3.69 1.35
C ILE A 30 10.07 -3.36 -0.14
N ARG A 31 9.28 -2.35 -0.50
CA ARG A 31 9.12 -1.90 -1.89
C ARG A 31 10.47 -1.51 -2.51
N GLU A 32 11.28 -0.73 -1.79
CA GLU A 32 12.59 -0.29 -2.28
C GLU A 32 13.59 -1.45 -2.37
N VAL A 33 13.55 -2.37 -1.41
CA VAL A 33 14.36 -3.59 -1.44
C VAL A 33 14.03 -4.42 -2.67
N LEU A 34 12.77 -4.70 -2.92
CA LEU A 34 12.30 -5.46 -4.09
C LEU A 34 12.72 -4.79 -5.40
N ARG A 35 12.48 -3.47 -5.51
CA ARG A 35 12.86 -2.71 -6.70
C ARG A 35 14.36 -2.81 -6.99
N ARG A 36 15.21 -2.62 -5.98
CA ARG A 36 16.67 -2.71 -6.14
C ARG A 36 17.14 -4.10 -6.53
N GLN A 37 16.51 -5.13 -6.00
CA GLN A 37 16.90 -6.52 -6.27
C GLN A 37 16.42 -7.00 -7.66
N LEU A 38 15.18 -6.69 -8.02
CA LEU A 38 14.58 -7.22 -9.24
C LEU A 38 14.82 -6.32 -10.46
N TYR A 39 14.74 -5.00 -10.26
CA TYR A 39 14.77 -4.00 -11.35
C TYR A 39 15.63 -2.80 -10.99
N PRO A 40 16.95 -2.97 -10.75
CA PRO A 40 17.83 -1.89 -10.31
C PRO A 40 17.87 -0.69 -11.28
N ASN A 41 17.64 -0.95 -12.56
CA ASN A 41 17.72 0.06 -13.63
C ASN A 41 16.35 0.60 -14.08
N MET A 42 15.26 0.26 -13.39
CA MET A 42 13.88 0.59 -13.81
C MET A 42 13.68 2.08 -14.15
N TYR A 43 14.37 2.97 -13.46
CA TYR A 43 14.18 4.42 -13.58
C TYR A 43 15.43 5.18 -14.06
N THR A 44 16.53 4.48 -14.36
CA THR A 44 17.83 5.14 -14.69
C THR A 44 17.79 6.02 -15.94
N ALA A 45 16.93 5.69 -16.91
CA ALA A 45 16.76 6.46 -18.14
C ALA A 45 15.76 7.62 -18.03
N ILE A 46 15.08 7.77 -16.88
CA ILE A 46 14.05 8.78 -16.68
C ILE A 46 14.66 9.99 -15.96
N PRO A 47 14.51 11.22 -16.51
CA PRO A 47 15.00 12.42 -15.86
C PRO A 47 14.43 12.57 -14.44
N LYS A 48 15.29 12.98 -13.49
CA LYS A 48 14.93 13.12 -12.07
C LYS A 48 13.67 13.99 -11.86
N ARG A 49 13.56 15.10 -12.58
CA ARG A 49 12.39 15.99 -12.52
C ARG A 49 11.08 15.25 -12.86
N ILE A 50 11.10 14.36 -13.85
CA ILE A 50 9.92 13.59 -14.25
C ILE A 50 9.56 12.59 -13.15
N LEU A 51 10.55 11.95 -12.52
CA LEU A 51 10.30 11.06 -11.37
C LEU A 51 9.72 11.80 -10.17
N GLU A 52 10.24 12.99 -9.87
CA GLU A 52 9.73 13.85 -8.79
C GLU A 52 8.27 14.27 -9.06
N MET A 53 7.96 14.75 -10.26
CA MET A 53 6.58 15.11 -10.63
C MET A 53 5.62 13.91 -10.52
N ALA A 54 6.06 12.72 -10.95
CA ALA A 54 5.26 11.50 -10.85
C ALA A 54 5.06 11.06 -9.39
N ALA A 55 6.07 11.23 -8.54
CA ALA A 55 5.98 10.94 -7.11
C ALA A 55 5.01 11.91 -6.41
N ASP A 56 5.11 13.21 -6.67
CA ASP A 56 4.21 14.24 -6.11
C ASP A 56 2.76 13.98 -6.53
N TYR A 57 2.54 13.65 -7.80
CA TYR A 57 1.21 13.29 -8.30
C TYR A 57 0.68 12.03 -7.58
N GLY A 58 1.49 10.97 -7.49
CA GLY A 58 1.13 9.75 -6.76
C GLY A 58 0.76 10.04 -5.31
N THR A 59 1.58 10.82 -4.61
CA THR A 59 1.33 11.22 -3.22
C THR A 59 0.00 11.97 -3.08
N SER A 60 -0.30 12.89 -4.00
CA SER A 60 -1.57 13.63 -3.97
C SER A 60 -2.79 12.72 -4.13
N VAL A 61 -2.73 11.73 -5.02
CA VAL A 61 -3.80 10.76 -5.23
C VAL A 61 -4.00 9.87 -4.00
N HIS A 62 -2.91 9.33 -3.44
CA HIS A 62 -2.97 8.52 -2.21
C HIS A 62 -3.57 9.33 -1.05
N LYS A 63 -3.17 10.59 -0.91
CA LYS A 63 -3.69 11.47 0.14
C LYS A 63 -5.18 11.77 -0.03
N SER A 64 -5.63 12.01 -1.26
CA SER A 64 -7.04 12.20 -1.59
C SER A 64 -7.88 10.98 -1.18
N ILE A 65 -7.42 9.78 -1.54
CA ILE A 65 -8.07 8.52 -1.19
C ILE A 65 -8.09 8.32 0.34
N GLU A 66 -6.95 8.53 1.02
CA GLU A 66 -6.84 8.39 2.47
C GLU A 66 -7.83 9.33 3.20
N VAL A 67 -7.87 10.60 2.81
CA VAL A 67 -8.77 11.60 3.40
C VAL A 67 -10.23 11.23 3.17
N PHE A 68 -10.58 10.75 1.98
CA PHE A 68 -11.93 10.25 1.70
C PHE A 68 -12.28 9.05 2.58
N GLN A 69 -11.40 8.06 2.67
CA GLN A 69 -11.64 6.83 3.45
C GLN A 69 -11.75 7.09 4.96
N LYS A 70 -10.99 8.04 5.50
CA LYS A 70 -11.00 8.37 6.93
C LYS A 70 -12.08 9.38 7.31
N ASN A 71 -12.35 10.37 6.46
CA ASN A 71 -13.16 11.55 6.81
C ASN A 71 -14.36 11.76 5.91
N TRP A 72 -14.55 10.94 4.87
CA TRP A 72 -15.62 11.08 3.86
C TRP A 72 -15.57 12.40 3.09
N ILE A 73 -14.38 13.02 3.00
CA ILE A 73 -14.18 14.26 2.24
C ILE A 73 -13.84 13.89 0.79
N ASN A 74 -14.75 14.26 -0.12
CA ASN A 74 -14.57 14.06 -1.56
C ASN A 74 -14.09 15.38 -2.18
N ASP A 75 -12.87 15.39 -2.71
CA ASP A 75 -12.24 16.55 -3.33
C ASP A 75 -12.64 16.75 -4.81
N GLY A 76 -13.41 15.80 -5.36
CA GLY A 76 -13.93 15.86 -6.73
C GLY A 76 -12.92 15.49 -7.81
N THR A 77 -11.70 15.05 -7.46
CA THR A 77 -10.72 14.61 -8.46
C THR A 77 -11.19 13.37 -9.20
N GLN A 78 -10.78 13.23 -10.47
CA GLN A 78 -11.20 12.10 -11.30
C GLN A 78 -10.67 10.78 -10.71
N GLU A 79 -9.44 10.77 -10.21
CA GLU A 79 -8.80 9.62 -9.61
C GLU A 79 -9.59 9.10 -8.39
N LEU A 80 -10.06 10.03 -7.54
CA LEU A 80 -10.90 9.65 -6.41
C LEU A 80 -12.27 9.12 -6.85
N GLN A 81 -12.90 9.73 -7.86
CA GLN A 81 -14.17 9.23 -8.40
C GLN A 81 -14.02 7.82 -8.98
N ASP A 82 -12.94 7.57 -9.72
CA ASP A 82 -12.64 6.24 -10.26
C ASP A 82 -12.36 5.21 -9.16
N PHE A 83 -11.62 5.59 -8.13
CA PHE A 83 -11.39 4.75 -6.94
C PHE A 83 -12.72 4.39 -6.25
N ILE A 84 -13.59 5.38 -5.99
CA ILE A 84 -14.90 5.16 -5.36
C ILE A 84 -15.74 4.21 -6.22
N ARG A 85 -15.76 4.40 -7.54
CA ARG A 85 -16.47 3.53 -8.48
C ARG A 85 -15.95 2.10 -8.41
N ILE A 86 -14.63 1.90 -8.47
CA ILE A 86 -13.99 0.57 -8.36
C ILE A 86 -14.37 -0.11 -7.05
N CYS A 87 -14.29 0.61 -5.92
CA CYS A 87 -14.67 0.05 -4.62
C CYS A 87 -16.14 -0.39 -4.60
N LYS A 88 -17.05 0.43 -5.16
CA LYS A 88 -18.48 0.12 -5.22
C LYS A 88 -18.77 -1.08 -6.13
N GLU A 89 -18.20 -1.12 -7.33
CA GLU A 89 -18.39 -2.21 -8.29
C GLU A 89 -17.89 -3.55 -7.78
N ASN A 90 -16.84 -3.54 -6.95
CA ASN A 90 -16.23 -4.75 -6.38
C ASN A 90 -16.66 -5.03 -4.92
N ASN A 91 -17.62 -4.27 -4.39
CA ASN A 91 -18.10 -4.39 -3.00
C ASN A 91 -16.97 -4.38 -1.96
N LEU A 92 -15.99 -3.48 -2.13
CA LEU A 92 -14.85 -3.33 -1.23
C LEU A 92 -15.27 -2.51 0.01
N ILE A 93 -15.18 -3.14 1.19
CA ILE A 93 -15.51 -2.51 2.47
C ILE A 93 -14.21 -2.05 3.13
N HIS A 94 -14.04 -0.74 3.23
CA HIS A 94 -12.84 -0.15 3.82
C HIS A 94 -12.63 -0.59 5.28
N GLU A 95 -11.40 -0.95 5.59
CA GLU A 95 -10.94 -1.29 6.94
C GLU A 95 -9.82 -0.36 7.42
N ALA A 96 -8.81 -0.14 6.57
CA ALA A 96 -7.71 0.78 6.86
C ALA A 96 -7.06 1.33 5.57
N SER A 97 -6.50 2.54 5.66
CA SER A 97 -5.63 3.13 4.65
C SER A 97 -4.25 3.39 5.24
N GLU A 98 -3.21 3.29 4.42
CA GLU A 98 -1.81 3.48 4.83
C GLU A 98 -1.45 2.65 6.07
N TYR A 99 -1.88 1.38 6.06
CA TYR A 99 -1.71 0.48 7.20
C TYR A 99 -0.30 -0.08 7.25
N THR A 100 0.44 0.25 8.29
CA THR A 100 1.83 -0.18 8.47
C THR A 100 1.93 -1.64 8.89
N VAL A 101 2.69 -2.41 8.12
CA VAL A 101 2.99 -3.82 8.38
C VAL A 101 4.49 -4.07 8.43
N THR A 102 4.90 -5.11 9.16
CA THR A 102 6.30 -5.48 9.35
C THR A 102 6.48 -6.99 9.56
N ASP A 103 7.68 -7.47 9.24
CA ASP A 103 8.13 -8.81 9.66
C ASP A 103 8.63 -8.84 11.12
N GLY A 104 8.59 -7.68 11.80
CA GLY A 104 9.08 -7.50 13.16
C GLY A 104 10.61 -7.58 13.32
N LYS A 105 11.36 -7.61 12.21
CA LYS A 105 12.81 -7.81 12.22
C LYS A 105 13.58 -6.83 11.35
N ASN A 106 13.31 -6.80 10.05
CA ASN A 106 14.16 -6.10 9.08
C ASN A 106 13.38 -5.21 8.13
N TRP A 107 12.10 -5.54 7.86
CA TRP A 107 11.33 -4.90 6.81
C TRP A 107 10.01 -4.37 7.33
N ALA A 108 9.59 -3.26 6.73
CA ALA A 108 8.28 -2.68 6.95
C ALA A 108 7.76 -2.06 5.66
N SER A 109 6.48 -1.78 5.62
CA SER A 109 5.85 -0.97 4.59
C SER A 109 4.46 -0.52 5.01
N ASN A 110 3.88 0.39 4.23
CA ASN A 110 2.47 0.75 4.34
C ASN A 110 1.68 0.08 3.23
N ILE A 111 0.57 -0.55 3.59
CA ILE A 111 -0.42 -1.05 2.64
C ILE A 111 -1.37 0.11 2.33
N ASP A 112 -1.48 0.49 1.05
CA ASP A 112 -2.29 1.64 0.65
C ASP A 112 -3.75 1.50 1.10
N GLN A 113 -4.35 0.31 0.86
CA GLN A 113 -5.73 0.03 1.25
C GLN A 113 -5.88 -1.40 1.78
N VAL A 114 -6.55 -1.52 2.92
CA VAL A 114 -7.02 -2.78 3.47
C VAL A 114 -8.54 -2.77 3.46
N PHE A 115 -9.14 -3.77 2.88
CA PHE A 115 -10.60 -3.98 2.85
C PHE A 115 -10.94 -5.26 3.60
N ARG A 116 -12.14 -5.30 4.16
CA ARG A 116 -12.66 -6.49 4.83
C ARG A 116 -13.49 -7.34 3.87
N SER A 117 -13.23 -8.64 3.85
CA SER A 117 -14.02 -9.61 3.08
C SER A 117 -14.75 -10.64 3.95
N GLY A 118 -14.43 -10.73 5.24
CA GLY A 118 -15.05 -11.61 6.22
C GLY A 118 -14.62 -11.28 7.64
N ASP A 119 -15.00 -12.10 8.61
CA ASP A 119 -14.67 -11.87 10.02
C ASP A 119 -13.16 -11.92 10.29
N ASP A 120 -12.46 -12.82 9.60
CA ASP A 120 -11.02 -13.06 9.71
C ASP A 120 -10.27 -12.81 8.39
N THR A 121 -10.95 -12.34 7.34
CA THR A 121 -10.41 -12.25 6.00
C THR A 121 -10.35 -10.82 5.48
N PHE A 122 -9.27 -10.53 4.77
CA PHE A 122 -8.96 -9.20 4.24
C PHE A 122 -8.58 -9.27 2.76
N ILE A 123 -8.84 -8.18 2.08
CA ILE A 123 -8.33 -7.89 0.73
C ILE A 123 -7.35 -6.73 0.90
N ILE A 124 -6.19 -6.81 0.29
CA ILE A 124 -5.25 -5.69 0.26
C ILE A 124 -5.08 -5.18 -1.15
N ALA A 125 -4.92 -3.87 -1.28
CA ALA A 125 -4.75 -3.23 -2.57
C ALA A 125 -3.61 -2.22 -2.54
N ASP A 126 -2.93 -2.13 -3.68
CA ASP A 126 -1.86 -1.20 -3.97
C ASP A 126 -2.33 -0.29 -5.11
N VAL A 127 -2.36 1.01 -4.85
CA VAL A 127 -2.82 2.04 -5.80
C VAL A 127 -1.65 2.54 -6.62
N LYS A 128 -1.74 2.45 -7.94
CA LYS A 128 -0.69 2.87 -8.88
C LYS A 128 -1.18 3.96 -9.81
N THR A 129 -0.43 5.04 -9.87
CA THR A 129 -0.71 6.24 -10.67
C THR A 129 0.18 6.34 -11.91
N TYR A 130 0.71 5.22 -12.39
CA TYR A 130 1.53 5.19 -13.59
C TYR A 130 0.70 5.55 -14.83
N SER A 131 1.28 6.32 -15.74
CA SER A 131 0.65 6.55 -17.05
C SER A 131 0.53 5.26 -17.88
N LYS A 132 1.43 4.28 -17.61
CA LYS A 132 1.42 2.96 -18.24
C LYS A 132 1.90 1.89 -17.26
N MET A 133 1.11 0.86 -17.08
CA MET A 133 1.49 -0.35 -16.36
C MET A 133 2.29 -1.28 -17.28
N THR A 134 3.60 -1.33 -17.08
CA THR A 134 4.47 -2.29 -17.80
C THR A 134 4.49 -3.65 -17.09
N PRO A 135 4.88 -4.75 -17.78
CA PRO A 135 5.02 -6.06 -17.14
C PRO A 135 5.90 -6.04 -15.89
N GLU A 136 7.03 -5.33 -15.92
CA GLU A 136 7.96 -5.22 -14.80
C GLU A 136 7.35 -4.48 -13.61
N LYS A 137 6.60 -3.40 -13.87
CA LYS A 137 5.87 -2.67 -12.83
C LYS A 137 4.77 -3.52 -12.21
N GLN A 138 4.07 -4.29 -13.04
CA GLN A 138 3.02 -5.20 -12.56
C GLN A 138 3.62 -6.33 -11.73
N GLU A 139 4.74 -6.90 -12.16
CA GLU A 139 5.44 -7.95 -11.42
C GLU A 139 5.96 -7.44 -10.07
N LEU A 140 6.59 -6.26 -10.05
CA LEU A 140 7.05 -5.62 -8.82
C LEU A 140 5.89 -5.39 -7.84
N ALA A 141 4.75 -4.90 -8.31
CA ALA A 141 3.56 -4.70 -7.49
C ALA A 141 3.00 -6.03 -6.94
N ARG A 142 3.04 -7.11 -7.70
CA ARG A 142 2.64 -8.45 -7.24
C ARG A 142 3.54 -8.96 -6.11
N TYR A 143 4.86 -8.83 -6.24
CA TYR A 143 5.80 -9.21 -5.17
C TYR A 143 5.59 -8.35 -3.92
N GLN A 144 5.40 -7.03 -4.11
CA GLN A 144 5.11 -6.09 -3.03
C GLN A 144 3.85 -6.51 -2.25
N LEU A 145 2.75 -6.76 -2.94
CA LEU A 145 1.49 -7.21 -2.33
C LEU A 145 1.62 -8.57 -1.63
N SER A 146 2.39 -9.50 -2.20
CA SER A 146 2.64 -10.81 -1.58
C SER A 146 3.41 -10.67 -0.26
N CYS A 147 4.42 -9.79 -0.19
CA CYS A 147 5.11 -9.47 1.05
C CYS A 147 4.17 -8.81 2.08
N TYR A 148 3.31 -7.91 1.63
CA TYR A 148 2.34 -7.25 2.49
C TYR A 148 1.35 -8.23 3.10
N ALA A 149 0.83 -9.16 2.31
CA ALA A 149 -0.05 -10.22 2.79
C ALA A 149 0.62 -11.04 3.88
N MET A 150 1.85 -11.48 3.62
CA MET A 150 2.63 -12.25 4.58
C MET A 150 2.88 -11.48 5.89
N PHE A 151 3.23 -10.19 5.81
CA PHE A 151 3.45 -9.37 7.00
C PHE A 151 2.15 -9.13 7.78
N LEU A 152 1.04 -8.87 7.08
CA LEU A 152 -0.25 -8.69 7.72
C LEU A 152 -0.69 -9.95 8.48
N GLU A 153 -0.59 -11.12 7.85
CA GLU A 153 -0.95 -12.40 8.47
C GLU A 153 -0.05 -12.77 9.65
N GLN A 154 1.24 -12.37 9.62
CA GLN A 154 2.15 -12.54 10.75
C GLN A 154 1.85 -11.59 11.90
N GLN A 155 1.53 -10.33 11.58
CA GLN A 155 1.27 -9.27 12.55
C GLN A 155 -0.08 -9.44 13.24
N VAL A 156 -1.11 -9.82 12.48
CA VAL A 156 -2.50 -9.95 12.95
C VAL A 156 -2.85 -11.42 13.10
N LYS A 157 -2.69 -11.96 14.30
CA LYS A 157 -2.92 -13.38 14.57
C LYS A 157 -4.32 -13.85 14.15
N GLY A 158 -4.36 -14.80 13.23
CA GLY A 158 -5.60 -15.39 12.72
C GLY A 158 -6.17 -14.69 11.49
N ALA A 159 -5.64 -13.54 11.10
CA ALA A 159 -6.02 -12.88 9.85
C ALA A 159 -5.55 -13.68 8.64
N LYS A 160 -6.32 -13.60 7.56
CA LYS A 160 -6.00 -14.18 6.26
C LYS A 160 -6.20 -13.15 5.17
N VAL A 161 -5.30 -13.09 4.22
CA VAL A 161 -5.44 -12.27 3.03
C VAL A 161 -6.03 -13.10 1.91
N ASP A 162 -7.25 -12.78 1.52
CA ASP A 162 -8.06 -13.51 0.55
C ASP A 162 -7.71 -13.12 -0.90
N ARG A 163 -7.51 -11.83 -1.14
CA ARG A 163 -7.22 -11.29 -2.47
C ARG A 163 -6.23 -10.14 -2.45
N LEU A 164 -5.49 -10.01 -3.56
CA LEU A 164 -4.52 -8.95 -3.81
C LEU A 164 -4.96 -8.15 -5.04
N TYR A 165 -5.12 -6.83 -4.90
CA TYR A 165 -5.52 -5.96 -5.99
C TYR A 165 -4.44 -4.94 -6.33
N ILE A 166 -4.23 -4.72 -7.60
CA ILE A 166 -3.56 -3.54 -8.13
C ILE A 166 -4.65 -2.64 -8.70
N ILE A 167 -4.83 -1.46 -8.11
CA ILE A 167 -5.77 -0.44 -8.61
C ILE A 167 -4.95 0.55 -9.44
N HIS A 168 -5.26 0.62 -10.77
CA HIS A 168 -4.51 1.43 -11.72
C HIS A 168 -5.46 2.22 -12.64
#